data_002a8fe9b481d59beb8440f0eececcf9
#
_entry.id   002a8fe9b481d59beb8440f0eececcf9
#
_cell.length_a   1.000
_cell.length_b   1.000
_cell.length_c   1.000
_cell.angle_alpha   90.00
_cell.angle_beta   90.00
_cell.angle_gamma   90.00
#
_symmetry.space_group_name_H-M   'P 1'
#
loop_
_entity.id
_entity.type
_entity.pdbx_description
1 polymer ?
#
loop_
_entity_poly.entity_id
_entity_poly.type
_entity_poly.pdbx_seq_one_letter_code
_entity_poly.pdbx_strand_id
1 'polypeptide(L)'
;VPSLALGHGIGRIGCYFSNCCYGSKTNFLKVYKLEHESFYRHPTQLYESIGLFTLCAIFCILLNSEKGVHKKSDGNLALMYTAVYSAMRFAIEYLRDDSRGGFYTSMNFSPSQLIAAGCIVAIILFFICKKLVFIRRCK
;
A
#
# COMPACT_ATOMS: atom_id res chain seq x y z
N VAL A 1 11.84 -6.06 -6.66
CA VAL A 1 10.84 -5.33 -5.86
C VAL A 1 10.62 -3.89 -6.36
N PRO A 2 11.65 -3.08 -6.72
CA PRO A 2 11.41 -1.75 -7.28
C PRO A 2 10.53 -1.77 -8.53
N SER A 3 10.78 -2.71 -9.46
CA SER A 3 9.98 -2.88 -10.69
C SER A 3 8.50 -3.17 -10.40
N LEU A 4 8.21 -3.92 -9.33
CA LEU A 4 6.85 -4.19 -8.89
C LEU A 4 6.18 -2.89 -8.40
N ALA A 5 6.87 -2.09 -7.57
CA ALA A 5 6.36 -0.82 -7.09
C ALA A 5 6.10 0.16 -8.26
N LEU A 6 7.02 0.21 -9.23
CA LEU A 6 6.89 1.04 -10.42
C LEU A 6 5.66 0.62 -11.27
N GLY A 7 5.56 -0.65 -11.63
CA GLY A 7 4.45 -1.17 -12.42
C GLY A 7 3.09 -0.98 -11.73
N HIS A 8 3.06 -1.16 -10.41
CA HIS A 8 1.86 -0.92 -9.62
C HIS A 8 1.46 0.57 -9.64
N GLY A 9 2.43 1.49 -9.46
CA GLY A 9 2.19 2.94 -9.55
C GLY A 9 1.65 3.38 -10.89
N ILE A 10 2.19 2.85 -12.00
CA ILE A 10 1.70 3.11 -13.36
C ILE A 10 0.26 2.59 -13.51
N GLY A 11 -0.04 1.40 -13.00
CA GLY A 11 -1.39 0.85 -13.00
C GLY A 11 -2.42 1.74 -12.30
N ARG A 12 -2.01 2.43 -11.22
CA ARG A 12 -2.88 3.41 -10.53
C ARG A 12 -3.14 4.68 -11.35
N ILE A 13 -2.18 5.11 -12.16
CA ILE A 13 -2.41 6.18 -13.14
C ILE A 13 -3.43 5.72 -14.19
N GLY A 14 -3.37 4.48 -14.66
CA GLY A 14 -4.39 3.89 -15.53
C GLY A 14 -5.79 3.94 -14.90
N CYS A 15 -5.93 3.62 -13.61
CA CYS A 15 -7.20 3.74 -12.89
C CYS A 15 -7.72 5.19 -12.84
N TYR A 16 -6.82 6.18 -12.78
CA TYR A 16 -7.20 7.59 -12.82
C TYR A 16 -7.85 7.96 -14.18
N PHE A 17 -7.22 7.58 -15.28
CA PHE A 17 -7.78 7.80 -16.63
C PHE A 17 -9.05 7.00 -16.92
N SER A 18 -9.20 5.84 -16.28
CA SER A 18 -10.41 5.01 -16.40
C SER A 18 -11.55 5.47 -15.48
N ASN A 19 -11.40 6.59 -14.76
CA ASN A 19 -12.40 7.11 -13.84
C ASN A 19 -12.91 6.07 -12.82
N CYS A 20 -12.02 5.19 -12.34
CA CYS A 20 -12.35 4.18 -11.34
C CYS A 20 -11.54 4.37 -10.06
N CYS A 21 -11.98 3.75 -8.95
CA CYS A 21 -11.23 3.71 -7.69
C CYS A 21 -10.98 5.08 -7.03
N TYR A 22 -11.87 6.02 -7.24
CA TYR A 22 -11.82 7.37 -6.66
C TYR A 22 -12.20 7.37 -5.17
N GLY A 23 -11.93 8.49 -4.51
CA GLY A 23 -12.25 8.70 -3.10
C GLY A 23 -13.57 9.40 -2.86
N SER A 24 -13.85 9.69 -1.59
CA SER A 24 -15.02 10.41 -1.11
C SER A 24 -15.06 11.86 -1.62
N LYS A 25 -16.22 12.48 -1.50
CA LYS A 25 -16.43 13.90 -1.85
C LYS A 25 -15.52 14.79 -1.03
N THR A 26 -14.91 15.78 -1.68
CA THR A 26 -14.01 16.71 -1.02
C THR A 26 -14.12 18.12 -1.58
N ASN A 27 -13.92 19.10 -0.72
CA ASN A 27 -13.74 20.49 -1.09
C ASN A 27 -12.27 20.93 -0.97
N PHE A 28 -11.39 20.06 -0.44
CA PHE A 28 -10.00 20.40 -0.13
C PHE A 28 -9.10 20.43 -1.37
N LEU A 29 -9.25 19.47 -2.27
CA LEU A 29 -8.51 19.39 -3.54
C LEU A 29 -9.52 19.35 -4.69
N LYS A 30 -9.72 20.48 -5.36
CA LYS A 30 -10.61 20.60 -6.52
C LYS A 30 -9.93 20.10 -7.81
N VAL A 31 -9.32 18.92 -7.78
CA VAL A 31 -8.50 18.39 -8.89
C VAL A 31 -9.23 17.33 -9.69
N TYR A 32 -10.01 16.49 -9.03
CA TYR A 32 -10.67 15.35 -9.67
C TYR A 32 -12.18 15.47 -9.61
N LYS A 33 -12.81 15.52 -10.78
CA LYS A 33 -14.26 15.61 -10.94
C LYS A 33 -14.69 14.63 -12.03
N LEU A 34 -15.71 13.83 -11.77
CA LEU A 34 -16.36 13.00 -12.78
C LEU A 34 -17.28 13.85 -13.66
N GLU A 35 -17.36 13.51 -14.96
CA GLU A 35 -18.12 14.30 -15.94
C GLU A 35 -19.61 14.47 -15.59
N HIS A 36 -20.18 13.49 -14.87
CA HIS A 36 -21.59 13.48 -14.49
C HIS A 36 -21.86 13.99 -13.08
N GLU A 37 -20.84 14.45 -12.35
CA GLU A 37 -20.97 14.91 -10.97
C GLU A 37 -20.75 16.43 -10.85
N SER A 38 -21.45 17.08 -9.92
CA SER A 38 -21.31 18.52 -9.63
C SER A 38 -20.26 18.82 -8.55
N PHE A 39 -19.65 17.81 -7.92
CA PHE A 39 -18.70 17.93 -6.82
C PHE A 39 -17.37 17.25 -7.16
N TYR A 40 -16.33 17.61 -6.38
CA TYR A 40 -14.99 17.04 -6.50
C TYR A 40 -14.82 15.83 -5.58
N ARG A 41 -13.90 14.93 -5.94
CA ARG A 41 -13.55 13.74 -5.18
C ARG A 41 -12.04 13.70 -4.89
N HIS A 42 -11.66 12.97 -3.85
CA HIS A 42 -10.25 12.68 -3.59
C HIS A 42 -9.67 11.79 -4.71
N PRO A 43 -8.58 12.22 -5.39
CA PRO A 43 -7.89 11.41 -6.38
C PRO A 43 -7.01 10.36 -5.70
N THR A 44 -7.63 9.39 -5.02
CA THR A 44 -6.93 8.36 -4.25
C THR A 44 -5.98 7.53 -5.11
N GLN A 45 -6.27 7.42 -6.42
CA GLN A 45 -5.40 6.78 -7.40
C GLN A 45 -4.03 7.49 -7.49
N LEU A 46 -4.04 8.83 -7.52
CA LEU A 46 -2.83 9.64 -7.58
C LEU A 46 -2.05 9.57 -6.27
N TYR A 47 -2.73 9.59 -5.12
CA TYR A 47 -2.06 9.44 -3.82
C TYR A 47 -1.33 8.11 -3.73
N GLU A 48 -1.98 7.03 -4.17
CA GLU A 48 -1.39 5.68 -4.18
C GLU A 48 -0.23 5.59 -5.18
N SER A 49 -0.36 6.20 -6.36
CA SER A 49 0.68 6.24 -7.38
C SER A 49 1.94 6.98 -6.89
N ILE A 50 1.78 8.17 -6.28
CA ILE A 50 2.89 8.95 -5.72
C ILE A 50 3.59 8.16 -4.62
N GLY A 51 2.84 7.52 -3.71
CA GLY A 51 3.42 6.68 -2.66
C GLY A 51 4.23 5.51 -3.22
N LEU A 52 3.73 4.86 -4.27
CA LEU A 52 4.42 3.74 -4.92
C LEU A 52 5.68 4.18 -5.68
N PHE A 53 5.68 5.33 -6.35
CA PHE A 53 6.87 5.87 -6.99
C PHE A 53 7.93 6.30 -5.98
N THR A 54 7.50 6.92 -4.88
CA THR A 54 8.40 7.24 -3.76
C THR A 54 9.04 5.97 -3.19
N LEU A 55 8.24 4.93 -2.99
CA LEU A 55 8.73 3.63 -2.51
C LEU A 55 9.70 2.98 -3.51
N CYS A 56 9.42 3.06 -4.80
CA CYS A 56 10.32 2.61 -5.84
C CYS A 56 11.67 3.34 -5.78
N ALA A 57 11.66 4.67 -5.67
CA ALA A 57 12.88 5.47 -5.55
C ALA A 57 13.70 5.10 -4.31
N ILE A 58 13.04 4.95 -3.16
CA ILE A 58 13.69 4.49 -1.91
C ILE A 58 14.35 3.12 -2.11
N PHE A 59 13.67 2.17 -2.75
CA PHE A 59 14.24 0.85 -2.99
C PHE A 59 15.42 0.89 -3.96
N CYS A 60 15.39 1.75 -4.99
CA CYS A 60 16.53 1.94 -5.87
C CYS A 60 17.75 2.48 -5.12
N ILE A 61 17.54 3.45 -4.21
CA ILE A 61 18.62 4.00 -3.36
C ILE A 61 19.16 2.91 -2.43
N LEU A 62 18.30 2.14 -1.78
CA LEU A 62 18.70 1.06 -0.88
C LEU A 62 19.48 -0.05 -1.59
N LEU A 63 19.14 -0.35 -2.85
CA LEU A 63 19.85 -1.35 -3.65
C LEU A 63 21.23 -0.87 -4.09
N ASN A 64 21.38 0.42 -4.39
CA ASN A 64 22.66 1.02 -4.76
C ASN A 64 23.58 1.27 -3.55
N SER A 65 23.07 1.26 -2.33
CA SER A 65 23.88 1.46 -1.14
C SER A 65 24.74 0.23 -0.83
N GLU A 66 26.04 0.45 -0.61
CA GLU A 66 26.96 -0.63 -0.21
C GLU A 66 26.59 -1.30 1.13
N LYS A 67 25.89 -0.57 2.01
CA LYS A 67 25.38 -1.04 3.29
C LYS A 67 23.91 -1.46 3.21
N GLY A 68 23.38 -1.65 2.01
CA GLY A 68 21.96 -1.87 1.78
C GLY A 68 21.39 -3.10 2.48
N VAL A 69 20.13 -3.00 2.84
CA VAL A 69 19.35 -4.03 3.56
C VAL A 69 19.32 -5.37 2.80
N HIS A 70 19.50 -5.33 1.47
CA HIS A 70 19.52 -6.52 0.61
C HIS A 70 20.74 -7.42 0.81
N LYS A 71 21.90 -6.87 1.26
CA LYS A 71 23.09 -7.66 1.55
C LYS A 71 22.96 -8.53 2.80
N LYS A 72 22.01 -8.23 3.67
CA LYS A 72 21.90 -8.85 4.98
C LYS A 72 20.89 -10.00 5.06
N SER A 73 19.89 -10.03 4.19
CA SER A 73 18.90 -11.12 4.15
C SER A 73 18.04 -11.02 2.89
N ASP A 74 17.95 -12.11 2.13
CA ASP A 74 17.05 -12.21 1.00
C ASP A 74 15.60 -12.02 1.44
N GLY A 75 14.81 -11.30 0.64
CA GLY A 75 13.40 -11.05 0.90
C GLY A 75 13.07 -9.83 1.78
N ASN A 76 14.03 -9.18 2.45
CA ASN A 76 13.74 -8.02 3.29
C ASN A 76 13.04 -6.89 2.53
N LEU A 77 13.44 -6.62 1.28
CA LEU A 77 12.79 -5.60 0.45
C LEU A 77 11.34 -5.97 0.10
N ALA A 78 11.04 -7.25 -0.07
CA ALA A 78 9.67 -7.70 -0.32
C ALA A 78 8.80 -7.53 0.93
N LEU A 79 9.33 -7.84 2.10
CA LEU A 79 8.64 -7.61 3.38
C LEU A 79 8.41 -6.11 3.63
N MET A 80 9.41 -5.27 3.35
CA MET A 80 9.26 -3.80 3.45
C MET A 80 8.19 -3.28 2.49
N TYR A 81 8.20 -3.74 1.23
CA TYR A 81 7.16 -3.38 0.26
C TYR A 81 5.77 -3.75 0.78
N THR A 82 5.59 -5.00 1.22
CA THR A 82 4.29 -5.48 1.71
C THR A 82 3.84 -4.68 2.93
N ALA A 83 4.73 -4.41 3.89
CA ALA A 83 4.42 -3.65 5.10
C ALA A 83 3.99 -2.22 4.78
N VAL A 84 4.81 -1.50 4.00
CA VAL A 84 4.54 -0.09 3.67
C VAL A 84 3.31 0.03 2.79
N TYR A 85 3.16 -0.84 1.79
CA TYR A 85 1.97 -0.83 0.92
C TYR A 85 0.70 -1.16 1.70
N SER A 86 0.72 -2.14 2.61
CA SER A 86 -0.44 -2.48 3.45
C SER A 86 -0.84 -1.32 4.35
N ALA A 87 0.12 -0.62 4.97
CA ALA A 87 -0.15 0.56 5.79
C ALA A 87 -0.74 1.71 4.95
N MET A 88 -0.14 1.99 3.78
CA MET A 88 -0.64 3.01 2.85
C MET A 88 -2.05 2.67 2.36
N ARG A 89 -2.30 1.42 2.01
CA ARG A 89 -3.60 0.95 1.54
C ARG A 89 -4.66 1.05 2.63
N PHE A 90 -4.31 0.72 3.87
CA PHE A 90 -5.20 0.88 5.02
C PHE A 90 -5.58 2.35 5.23
N ALA A 91 -4.61 3.27 5.14
CA ALA A 91 -4.85 4.70 5.30
C ALA A 91 -5.71 5.28 4.16
N ILE A 92 -5.43 4.92 2.90
CA ILE A 92 -6.17 5.39 1.73
C ILE A 92 -7.63 4.92 1.76
N GLU A 93 -7.93 3.77 2.34
CA GLU A 93 -9.29 3.24 2.41
C GLU A 93 -10.23 4.16 3.17
N TYR A 94 -9.77 4.93 4.15
CA TYR A 94 -10.58 5.94 4.84
C TYR A 94 -11.01 7.11 3.94
N LEU A 95 -10.28 7.32 2.84
CA LEU A 95 -10.58 8.37 1.86
C LEU A 95 -11.44 7.84 0.70
N ARG A 96 -11.77 6.56 0.68
CA ARG A 96 -12.53 5.91 -0.39
C ARG A 96 -14.01 5.88 -0.08
N ASP A 97 -14.82 5.95 -1.14
CA ASP A 97 -16.29 5.95 -1.08
C ASP A 97 -16.88 4.96 -2.09
N ASP A 98 -16.05 4.09 -2.67
CA ASP A 98 -16.55 3.12 -3.63
C ASP A 98 -17.05 1.85 -2.92
N SER A 99 -18.27 1.48 -3.20
CA SER A 99 -18.99 0.33 -2.63
C SER A 99 -18.50 -1.03 -3.18
N ARG A 100 -17.20 -1.32 -3.03
CA ARG A 100 -16.64 -2.61 -3.43
C ARG A 100 -16.88 -3.67 -2.37
N GLY A 101 -18.05 -4.30 -2.43
CA GLY A 101 -18.41 -5.37 -1.52
C GLY A 101 -18.78 -4.85 -0.13
N GLY A 102 -19.94 -5.24 0.37
CA GLY A 102 -20.47 -4.79 1.65
C GLY A 102 -19.48 -5.00 2.80
N PHE A 103 -19.65 -4.25 3.85
CA PHE A 103 -18.94 -4.43 5.11
C PHE A 103 -19.24 -5.84 5.67
N TYR A 104 -18.25 -6.70 5.69
CA TYR A 104 -18.40 -8.10 6.07
C TYR A 104 -18.42 -8.34 7.58
N THR A 105 -18.24 -7.29 8.40
CA THR A 105 -18.22 -7.44 9.85
C THR A 105 -19.04 -6.35 10.53
N SER A 106 -19.54 -6.65 11.71
CA SER A 106 -20.16 -5.68 12.64
C SER A 106 -19.25 -4.47 12.97
N MET A 107 -17.98 -4.52 12.58
CA MET A 107 -16.96 -3.46 12.80
C MET A 107 -16.75 -2.53 11.61
N ASN A 108 -17.54 -2.63 10.54
CA ASN A 108 -17.46 -1.76 9.36
C ASN A 108 -16.07 -1.71 8.67
N PHE A 109 -15.32 -2.80 8.69
CA PHE A 109 -14.06 -2.89 7.93
C PHE A 109 -14.29 -3.31 6.49
N SER A 110 -13.59 -2.67 5.55
CA SER A 110 -13.59 -3.08 4.16
C SER A 110 -12.74 -4.36 3.96
N PRO A 111 -13.03 -5.17 2.91
CA PRO A 111 -12.20 -6.33 2.58
C PRO A 111 -10.72 -5.99 2.39
N SER A 112 -10.41 -4.83 1.82
CA SER A 112 -9.04 -4.35 1.64
C SER A 112 -8.34 -4.08 2.97
N GLN A 113 -9.04 -3.55 3.97
CA GLN A 113 -8.49 -3.32 5.31
C GLN A 113 -8.20 -4.64 6.03
N LEU A 114 -9.07 -5.63 5.89
CA LEU A 114 -8.85 -6.96 6.47
C LEU A 114 -7.62 -7.65 5.85
N ILE A 115 -7.46 -7.58 4.54
CA ILE A 115 -6.29 -8.13 3.85
C ILE A 115 -5.02 -7.39 4.30
N ALA A 116 -5.04 -6.06 4.35
CA ALA A 116 -3.90 -5.26 4.79
C ALA A 116 -3.50 -5.57 6.23
N ALA A 117 -4.47 -5.66 7.14
CA ALA A 117 -4.24 -6.05 8.53
C ALA A 117 -3.67 -7.47 8.63
N GLY A 118 -4.20 -8.42 7.87
CA GLY A 118 -3.69 -9.79 7.79
C GLY A 118 -2.23 -9.86 7.33
N CYS A 119 -1.86 -9.09 6.32
CA CYS A 119 -0.46 -9.00 5.86
C CYS A 119 0.46 -8.44 6.94
N ILE A 120 0.05 -7.40 7.67
CA ILE A 120 0.84 -6.82 8.76
C ILE A 120 1.03 -7.85 9.88
N VAL A 121 -0.03 -8.53 10.30
CA VAL A 121 0.04 -9.59 11.33
C VAL A 121 0.97 -10.71 10.88
N ALA A 122 0.86 -11.18 9.64
CA ALA A 122 1.74 -12.23 9.10
C ALA A 122 3.22 -11.82 9.13
N ILE A 123 3.54 -10.57 8.79
CA ILE A 123 4.91 -10.04 8.87
C ILE A 123 5.42 -10.03 10.31
N ILE A 124 4.61 -9.57 11.26
CA ILE A 124 4.97 -9.56 12.69
C ILE A 124 5.25 -10.98 13.19
N LEU A 125 4.36 -11.93 12.89
CA LEU A 125 4.53 -13.33 13.27
C LEU A 125 5.81 -13.94 12.65
N PHE A 126 6.09 -13.62 11.38
CA PHE A 126 7.33 -14.07 10.73
C PHE A 126 8.58 -13.59 11.48
N PHE A 127 8.64 -12.32 11.89
CA PHE A 127 9.77 -11.79 12.65
C PHE A 127 9.87 -12.40 14.06
N ILE A 128 8.75 -12.63 14.72
CA ILE A 128 8.72 -13.29 16.03
C ILE A 128 9.27 -14.73 15.90
N CYS A 129 8.78 -15.51 14.95
CA CYS A 129 9.25 -16.87 14.70
C CYS A 129 10.74 -16.90 14.37
N LYS A 130 11.21 -16.00 13.50
CA LYS A 130 12.63 -15.90 13.14
C LYS A 130 13.49 -15.62 14.38
N LYS A 131 13.05 -14.72 15.27
CA LYS A 131 13.74 -14.43 16.54
C LYS A 131 13.75 -15.62 17.47
N LEU A 132 12.65 -16.33 17.63
CA LEU A 132 12.56 -17.52 18.48
C LEU A 132 13.46 -18.66 17.99
N VAL A 133 13.50 -18.91 16.68
CA VAL A 133 14.39 -19.90 16.07
C VAL A 133 15.86 -19.54 16.29
N PHE A 134 16.20 -18.25 16.15
CA PHE A 134 17.56 -17.78 16.42
C PHE A 134 17.99 -18.01 17.87
N ILE A 135 17.11 -17.69 18.84
CA ILE A 135 17.38 -17.91 20.29
C ILE A 135 17.57 -19.41 20.60
N ARG A 136 16.78 -20.29 19.95
CA ARG A 136 16.92 -21.76 20.15
C ARG A 136 18.21 -22.32 19.57
N ARG A 137 18.78 -21.70 18.53
CA ARG A 137 20.07 -22.13 17.94
C ARG A 137 21.30 -21.66 18.72
N CYS A 138 21.14 -20.65 19.57
CA CYS A 138 22.19 -20.13 20.43
C CYS A 138 22.22 -20.74 21.84
N LYS A 139 21.29 -21.66 22.15
CA LYS A 139 21.32 -22.55 23.33
C LYS A 139 21.78 -23.93 22.94
#